data_6c04dca0c56538940261c207fb2e3201
#
_entry.id   6c04dca0c56538940261c207fb2e3201
#
_cell.length_a   1.000
_cell.length_b   1.000
_cell.length_c   1.000
_cell.angle_alpha   90.00
_cell.angle_beta   90.00
_cell.angle_gamma   90.00
#
_symmetry.space_group_name_H-M   'P 1'
#
loop_
_entity.id
_entity.type
_entity.pdbx_description
1 polymer ?
#
loop_
_entity_poly.entity_id
_entity_poly.type
_entity_poly.pdbx_seq_one_letter_code
_entity_poly.pdbx_strand_id
1 'polypeptide(L)'
;MMKKITRRSFLSICGAAAAAAALTACGGAASSTAASSAAASSTAASASSTAALSGNVATGGSTSMKNVIAALTEGFAEIEPDVTISYDPTGSGAGITSAADKTLDIGLSSRALKADETGVTGTIVALDGIAIIVNKDSKVEDLTVDQLKQMFTGEITNWSEVGGDDGEIVLVGREAGSGTRDGFESIVDVKDSCKYAQELTATGAVISAVEANPLAIGYASLSAIGDTVKAVTVGGVECSEETVKDGSYEVQRPFVFVTNDSVTLSAQAQAFFDFAASTDAADLIRTAGAVPVNE
;
A
#
# COMPACT_ATOMS: atom_id res chain seq x y z
N MET A 1 10.52 -10.58 18.99
CA MET A 1 10.32 -12.04 18.84
C MET A 1 9.20 -12.22 17.85
N MET A 2 9.49 -12.40 16.55
CA MET A 2 8.46 -12.55 15.51
C MET A 2 7.62 -13.79 15.80
N LYS A 3 6.29 -13.60 15.89
CA LYS A 3 5.34 -14.73 15.91
C LYS A 3 5.35 -15.38 14.53
N LYS A 4 5.64 -16.68 14.47
CA LYS A 4 5.55 -17.42 13.20
C LYS A 4 4.08 -17.55 12.81
N ILE A 5 3.72 -16.94 11.68
CA ILE A 5 2.43 -17.11 11.02
C ILE A 5 2.38 -18.53 10.46
N THR A 6 1.31 -19.27 10.73
CA THR A 6 1.16 -20.64 10.24
C THR A 6 -0.07 -20.77 9.36
N ARG A 7 0.00 -21.61 8.31
CA ARG A 7 -1.12 -21.94 7.40
C ARG A 7 -2.44 -22.22 8.12
N ARG A 8 -2.39 -22.74 9.35
CA ARG A 8 -3.59 -23.10 10.13
C ARG A 8 -4.38 -21.88 10.61
N SER A 9 -3.73 -20.76 10.92
CA SER A 9 -4.41 -19.54 11.37
C SER A 9 -5.13 -18.83 10.23
N PHE A 10 -4.53 -18.83 9.03
CA PHE A 10 -5.09 -18.17 7.85
C PHE A 10 -6.28 -18.94 7.23
N LEU A 11 -6.19 -20.27 7.15
CA LEU A 11 -7.23 -21.11 6.52
C LEU A 11 -8.55 -21.18 7.31
N SER A 12 -8.59 -20.75 8.56
CA SER A 12 -9.81 -20.71 9.37
C SER A 12 -10.78 -19.58 8.95
N ILE A 13 -10.32 -18.57 8.20
CA ILE A 13 -11.10 -17.39 7.81
C ILE A 13 -11.73 -17.55 6.43
N CYS A 14 -11.09 -18.29 5.51
CA CYS A 14 -11.56 -18.44 4.12
C CYS A 14 -12.68 -19.48 3.92
N GLY A 15 -13.17 -20.15 4.96
CA GLY A 15 -14.08 -21.31 4.87
C GLY A 15 -15.59 -21.02 4.82
N ALA A 16 -16.04 -19.77 4.70
CA ALA A 16 -17.46 -19.43 4.92
C ALA A 16 -18.27 -19.01 3.69
N ALA A 17 -17.78 -19.14 2.47
CA ALA A 17 -18.50 -18.65 1.28
C ALA A 17 -18.51 -19.61 0.09
N ALA A 18 -19.02 -20.83 0.21
CA ALA A 18 -19.47 -21.60 -0.95
C ALA A 18 -20.33 -22.81 -0.53
N ALA A 19 -21.63 -22.67 -0.40
CA ALA A 19 -22.60 -23.75 -0.47
C ALA A 19 -23.99 -23.24 -0.85
N ALA A 20 -24.32 -23.17 -2.13
CA ALA A 20 -25.70 -23.30 -2.65
C ALA A 20 -25.67 -23.59 -4.14
N ALA A 21 -25.71 -24.84 -4.52
CA ALA A 21 -26.25 -25.22 -5.82
C ALA A 21 -26.99 -26.58 -5.69
N ALA A 22 -28.28 -26.53 -5.96
CA ALA A 22 -29.25 -27.56 -5.86
C ALA A 22 -29.04 -28.69 -6.87
N LEU A 23 -29.34 -29.93 -6.46
CA LEU A 23 -29.54 -31.07 -7.35
C LEU A 23 -30.99 -31.49 -7.30
N THR A 24 -31.69 -31.26 -8.41
CA THR A 24 -32.95 -31.96 -8.75
C THR A 24 -32.67 -32.93 -9.89
N ALA A 25 -32.89 -34.20 -9.67
CA ALA A 25 -33.20 -35.13 -10.75
C ALA A 25 -34.02 -36.30 -10.21
N CYS A 26 -35.19 -36.49 -10.78
CA CYS A 26 -36.19 -37.52 -10.56
C CYS A 26 -35.85 -38.88 -11.18
N GLY A 27 -36.37 -39.91 -10.54
CA GLY A 27 -37.09 -40.94 -11.27
C GLY A 27 -36.57 -42.37 -11.21
N GLY A 28 -37.41 -43.29 -10.68
CA GLY A 28 -37.40 -44.69 -11.05
C GLY A 28 -37.50 -45.68 -9.91
N ALA A 29 -38.69 -46.24 -9.70
CA ALA A 29 -39.03 -47.28 -8.75
C ALA A 29 -38.57 -48.69 -9.16
N ALA A 30 -38.20 -49.54 -8.19
CA ALA A 30 -38.70 -50.92 -8.06
C ALA A 30 -38.08 -51.65 -6.84
N SER A 31 -38.98 -52.25 -6.12
CA SER A 31 -38.99 -53.27 -5.05
C SER A 31 -37.79 -54.18 -4.78
N SER A 32 -37.54 -54.42 -3.54
CA SER A 32 -37.72 -55.57 -2.66
C SER A 32 -36.46 -56.08 -1.90
N THR A 33 -36.75 -56.39 -0.64
CA THR A 33 -36.15 -57.34 0.32
C THR A 33 -34.99 -56.93 1.21
N ALA A 34 -35.32 -57.10 2.47
CA ALA A 34 -34.52 -56.83 3.66
C ALA A 34 -33.27 -57.74 3.82
N ALA A 35 -32.20 -57.15 4.32
CA ALA A 35 -31.23 -57.83 5.18
C ALA A 35 -30.59 -56.80 6.12
N SER A 36 -30.80 -57.04 7.39
CA SER A 36 -30.20 -56.32 8.50
C SER A 36 -28.69 -56.52 8.53
N SER A 37 -27.90 -55.44 8.51
CA SER A 37 -26.51 -55.46 8.89
C SER A 37 -26.16 -54.10 9.50
N ALA A 38 -25.72 -54.12 10.74
CA ALA A 38 -25.22 -52.96 11.48
C ALA A 38 -24.07 -52.31 10.71
N ALA A 39 -24.27 -51.10 10.21
CA ALA A 39 -23.22 -50.28 9.65
C ALA A 39 -22.69 -49.37 10.73
N ALA A 40 -21.44 -49.59 11.10
CA ALA A 40 -20.66 -48.67 11.88
C ALA A 40 -20.61 -47.31 11.20
N SER A 41 -21.10 -46.28 11.85
CA SER A 41 -21.00 -44.89 11.43
C SER A 41 -19.53 -44.46 11.48
N SER A 42 -18.80 -44.63 10.36
CA SER A 42 -17.55 -43.94 10.16
C SER A 42 -17.88 -42.50 9.76
N THR A 43 -17.81 -41.57 10.69
CA THR A 43 -17.71 -40.16 10.38
C THR A 43 -16.38 -39.94 9.63
N ALA A 44 -16.47 -40.01 8.29
CA ALA A 44 -15.43 -39.50 7.45
C ALA A 44 -15.40 -37.98 7.66
N ALA A 45 -14.49 -37.52 8.49
CA ALA A 45 -14.09 -36.13 8.47
C ALA A 45 -13.56 -35.85 7.07
N SER A 46 -14.35 -35.17 6.25
CA SER A 46 -13.86 -34.57 5.00
C SER A 46 -12.78 -33.57 5.38
N ALA A 47 -11.54 -34.01 5.39
CA ALA A 47 -10.42 -33.10 5.29
C ALA A 47 -10.51 -32.49 3.89
N SER A 48 -11.07 -31.28 3.81
CA SER A 48 -10.87 -30.42 2.64
C SER A 48 -9.38 -30.18 2.55
N SER A 49 -8.67 -30.95 1.74
CA SER A 49 -7.34 -30.58 1.29
C SER A 49 -7.54 -29.35 0.40
N THR A 50 -7.38 -28.14 0.95
CA THR A 50 -7.18 -26.94 0.13
C THR A 50 -5.94 -27.22 -0.72
N ALA A 51 -6.14 -27.33 -2.04
CA ALA A 51 -5.02 -27.45 -2.97
C ALA A 51 -4.05 -26.26 -2.71
N ALA A 52 -2.76 -26.54 -2.65
CA ALA A 52 -1.76 -25.49 -2.49
C ALA A 52 -1.90 -24.48 -3.65
N LEU A 53 -1.92 -23.20 -3.35
CA LEU A 53 -1.99 -22.15 -4.35
C LEU A 53 -0.64 -22.06 -5.08
N SER A 54 -0.68 -21.74 -6.36
CA SER A 54 0.51 -21.54 -7.18
C SER A 54 0.26 -20.55 -8.30
N GLY A 55 1.34 -20.00 -8.86
CA GLY A 55 1.27 -19.07 -9.98
C GLY A 55 1.75 -17.67 -9.62
N ASN A 56 1.51 -16.71 -10.52
CA ASN A 56 1.94 -15.33 -10.34
C ASN A 56 0.74 -14.43 -9.99
N VAL A 57 0.98 -13.44 -9.14
CA VAL A 57 0.10 -12.29 -8.89
C VAL A 57 0.81 -11.05 -9.40
N ALA A 58 0.25 -10.41 -10.41
CA ALA A 58 0.81 -9.21 -11.01
C ALA A 58 0.35 -7.98 -10.23
N THR A 59 1.30 -7.26 -9.61
CA THR A 59 1.04 -6.00 -8.91
C THR A 59 1.89 -4.89 -9.49
N GLY A 60 1.45 -3.63 -9.36
CA GLY A 60 2.23 -2.50 -9.84
C GLY A 60 1.58 -1.16 -9.53
N GLY A 61 2.35 -0.10 -9.67
CA GLY A 61 1.90 1.27 -9.45
C GLY A 61 2.78 2.05 -8.47
N SER A 62 2.26 2.44 -7.34
CA SER A 62 2.92 3.34 -6.38
C SER A 62 4.35 2.93 -6.03
N THR A 63 5.32 3.79 -6.33
CA THR A 63 6.73 3.60 -5.95
C THR A 63 6.99 3.76 -4.45
N SER A 64 6.08 4.41 -3.71
CA SER A 64 6.15 4.56 -2.25
C SER A 64 5.83 3.26 -1.51
N MET A 65 5.06 2.35 -2.13
CA MET A 65 4.68 1.09 -1.51
C MET A 65 5.75 0.00 -1.61
N LYS A 66 6.91 0.29 -2.21
CA LYS A 66 7.98 -0.69 -2.46
C LYS A 66 8.34 -1.54 -1.24
N ASN A 67 8.60 -0.91 -0.11
CA ASN A 67 9.03 -1.62 1.10
C ASN A 67 7.88 -2.44 1.70
N VAL A 68 6.66 -1.90 1.68
CA VAL A 68 5.46 -2.62 2.15
C VAL A 68 5.18 -3.85 1.29
N ILE A 69 5.23 -3.71 -0.05
CA ILE A 69 5.01 -4.85 -0.95
C ILE A 69 6.12 -5.90 -0.81
N ALA A 70 7.37 -5.49 -0.62
CA ALA A 70 8.47 -6.43 -0.37
C ALA A 70 8.22 -7.24 0.92
N ALA A 71 7.89 -6.58 2.03
CA ALA A 71 7.61 -7.24 3.30
C ALA A 71 6.37 -8.17 3.22
N LEU A 72 5.29 -7.72 2.56
CA LEU A 72 4.10 -8.55 2.34
C LEU A 72 4.41 -9.77 1.45
N THR A 73 5.24 -9.60 0.42
CA THR A 73 5.66 -10.70 -0.47
C THR A 73 6.47 -11.75 0.30
N GLU A 74 7.43 -11.32 1.12
CA GLU A 74 8.22 -12.22 1.96
C GLU A 74 7.34 -12.98 2.97
N GLY A 75 6.46 -12.27 3.67
CA GLY A 75 5.56 -12.91 4.63
C GLY A 75 4.55 -13.85 3.98
N PHE A 76 4.03 -13.50 2.80
CA PHE A 76 3.11 -14.36 2.06
C PHE A 76 3.79 -15.63 1.53
N ALA A 77 5.06 -15.55 1.12
CA ALA A 77 5.83 -16.71 0.66
C ALA A 77 6.06 -17.75 1.77
N GLU A 78 6.02 -17.37 3.06
CA GLU A 78 6.04 -18.34 4.18
C GLU A 78 4.74 -19.16 4.26
N ILE A 79 3.62 -18.60 3.75
CA ILE A 79 2.29 -19.21 3.78
C ILE A 79 2.02 -19.99 2.50
N GLU A 80 2.28 -19.38 1.35
CA GLU A 80 2.03 -19.91 0.00
C GLU A 80 3.32 -19.84 -0.86
N PRO A 81 4.29 -20.76 -0.64
CA PRO A 81 5.63 -20.69 -1.25
C PRO A 81 5.65 -20.89 -2.76
N ASP A 82 4.60 -21.45 -3.34
CA ASP A 82 4.48 -21.68 -4.79
C ASP A 82 3.79 -20.49 -5.51
N VAL A 83 3.44 -19.42 -4.77
CA VAL A 83 2.89 -18.17 -5.34
C VAL A 83 4.00 -17.13 -5.44
N THR A 84 4.13 -16.53 -6.61
CA THR A 84 5.06 -15.41 -6.85
C THR A 84 4.29 -14.10 -6.96
N ILE A 85 4.71 -13.08 -6.24
CA ILE A 85 4.17 -11.72 -6.35
C ILE A 85 5.15 -10.89 -7.17
N SER A 86 4.73 -10.43 -8.35
CA SER A 86 5.51 -9.48 -9.16
C SER A 86 5.08 -8.06 -8.86
N TYR A 87 6.06 -7.13 -8.83
CA TYR A 87 5.80 -5.72 -8.54
C TYR A 87 6.50 -4.83 -9.56
N ASP A 88 5.72 -3.96 -10.25
CA ASP A 88 6.22 -2.98 -11.22
C ASP A 88 5.96 -1.54 -10.71
N PRO A 89 7.00 -0.78 -10.30
CA PRO A 89 6.87 0.55 -9.70
C PRO A 89 6.68 1.66 -10.75
N THR A 90 5.49 1.80 -11.31
CA THR A 90 5.16 2.72 -12.41
C THR A 90 4.43 4.01 -12.00
N GLY A 91 4.15 4.19 -10.70
CA GLY A 91 3.37 5.31 -10.16
C GLY A 91 1.90 4.98 -9.96
N SER A 92 1.22 5.68 -9.02
CA SER A 92 -0.15 5.35 -8.60
C SER A 92 -1.16 5.45 -9.73
N GLY A 93 -1.07 6.49 -10.58
CA GLY A 93 -1.97 6.66 -11.72
C GLY A 93 -1.88 5.49 -12.70
N ALA A 94 -0.65 5.07 -13.04
CA ALA A 94 -0.42 3.91 -13.91
C ALA A 94 -0.94 2.62 -13.28
N GLY A 95 -0.73 2.42 -11.97
CA GLY A 95 -1.26 1.25 -11.25
C GLY A 95 -2.78 1.17 -11.28
N ILE A 96 -3.47 2.30 -11.05
CA ILE A 96 -4.94 2.38 -11.13
C ILE A 96 -5.44 2.08 -12.55
N THR A 97 -4.82 2.70 -13.57
CA THR A 97 -5.17 2.44 -14.97
C THR A 97 -4.94 0.98 -15.35
N SER A 98 -3.81 0.40 -14.96
CA SER A 98 -3.50 -1.00 -15.27
C SER A 98 -4.44 -2.00 -14.59
N ALA A 99 -4.93 -1.69 -13.38
CA ALA A 99 -5.99 -2.47 -12.73
C ALA A 99 -7.31 -2.33 -13.49
N ALA A 100 -7.69 -1.11 -13.91
CA ALA A 100 -8.88 -0.87 -14.72
C ALA A 100 -8.83 -1.63 -16.06
N ASP A 101 -7.66 -1.63 -16.71
CA ASP A 101 -7.40 -2.32 -17.99
C ASP A 101 -7.15 -3.84 -17.84
N LYS A 102 -7.16 -4.37 -16.60
CA LYS A 102 -6.96 -5.79 -16.28
C LYS A 102 -5.58 -6.33 -16.67
N THR A 103 -4.59 -5.46 -16.76
CA THR A 103 -3.17 -5.83 -17.01
C THR A 103 -2.43 -6.16 -15.73
N LEU A 104 -2.96 -5.73 -14.57
CA LEU A 104 -2.54 -6.13 -13.24
C LEU A 104 -3.70 -6.82 -12.52
N ASP A 105 -3.39 -7.79 -11.67
CA ASP A 105 -4.34 -8.37 -10.73
C ASP A 105 -4.72 -7.36 -9.64
N ILE A 106 -3.70 -6.65 -9.12
CA ILE A 106 -3.85 -5.63 -8.06
C ILE A 106 -3.01 -4.41 -8.42
N GLY A 107 -3.68 -3.28 -8.65
CA GLY A 107 -3.04 -1.98 -8.76
C GLY A 107 -2.65 -1.43 -7.39
N LEU A 108 -1.57 -0.67 -7.31
CA LEU A 108 -1.06 -0.09 -6.07
C LEU A 108 -1.12 1.43 -6.13
N SER A 109 -1.81 2.04 -5.19
CA SER A 109 -1.93 3.49 -5.10
C SER A 109 -1.55 4.01 -3.71
N SER A 110 -0.85 5.13 -3.68
CA SER A 110 -0.54 5.88 -2.47
C SER A 110 -1.39 7.15 -2.35
N ARG A 111 -2.61 7.06 -2.80
CA ARG A 111 -3.72 8.01 -2.61
C ARG A 111 -5.06 7.31 -2.78
N ALA A 112 -6.12 7.92 -2.30
CA ALA A 112 -7.47 7.48 -2.61
C ALA A 112 -7.75 7.56 -4.13
N LEU A 113 -8.74 6.81 -4.61
CA LEU A 113 -9.24 6.92 -5.98
C LEU A 113 -9.90 8.28 -6.18
N LYS A 114 -9.71 8.86 -7.35
CA LYS A 114 -10.41 10.07 -7.80
C LYS A 114 -11.82 9.71 -8.27
N ALA A 115 -12.73 10.68 -8.30
CA ALA A 115 -14.13 10.45 -8.68
C ALA A 115 -14.31 9.98 -10.14
N ASP A 116 -13.37 10.27 -11.00
CA ASP A 116 -13.33 9.88 -12.41
C ASP A 116 -12.65 8.50 -12.65
N GLU A 117 -11.99 7.95 -11.64
CA GLU A 117 -11.38 6.61 -11.69
C GLU A 117 -12.43 5.53 -11.38
N THR A 118 -13.21 5.18 -12.37
CA THR A 118 -14.37 4.28 -12.26
C THR A 118 -14.07 2.87 -12.76
N GLY A 119 -14.89 1.88 -12.40
CA GLY A 119 -14.72 0.47 -12.77
C GLY A 119 -13.65 -0.25 -11.96
N VAL A 120 -13.18 0.39 -10.89
CA VAL A 120 -12.22 -0.17 -9.93
C VAL A 120 -12.63 0.15 -8.50
N THR A 121 -12.31 -0.75 -7.59
CA THR A 121 -12.48 -0.57 -6.15
C THR A 121 -11.13 -0.43 -5.47
N GLY A 122 -11.01 0.56 -4.57
CA GLY A 122 -9.83 0.79 -3.75
C GLY A 122 -10.05 0.31 -2.31
N THR A 123 -9.16 -0.54 -1.80
CA THR A 123 -9.15 -1.01 -0.41
C THR A 123 -7.90 -0.48 0.30
N ILE A 124 -8.11 0.23 1.40
CA ILE A 124 -7.00 0.75 2.21
C ILE A 124 -6.35 -0.42 2.97
N VAL A 125 -5.05 -0.61 2.79
CA VAL A 125 -4.26 -1.66 3.46
C VAL A 125 -3.33 -1.10 4.52
N ALA A 126 -2.92 0.17 4.40
CA ALA A 126 -2.10 0.89 5.37
C ALA A 126 -2.30 2.40 5.26
N LEU A 127 -1.81 3.14 6.27
CA LEU A 127 -1.60 4.58 6.17
C LEU A 127 -0.10 4.88 6.07
N ASP A 128 0.25 6.02 5.47
CA ASP A 128 1.63 6.45 5.26
C ASP A 128 1.77 7.95 5.45
N GLY A 129 2.78 8.37 6.19
CA GLY A 129 3.17 9.77 6.31
C GLY A 129 3.90 10.23 5.05
N ILE A 130 3.59 11.41 4.54
CA ILE A 130 4.40 12.08 3.54
C ILE A 130 5.39 12.97 4.28
N ALA A 131 6.57 12.44 4.57
CA ALA A 131 7.61 13.18 5.26
C ALA A 131 8.17 14.29 4.36
N ILE A 132 8.35 15.48 4.94
CA ILE A 132 9.06 16.59 4.31
C ILE A 132 10.55 16.38 4.57
N ILE A 133 11.32 16.25 3.51
CA ILE A 133 12.74 15.89 3.59
C ILE A 133 13.64 17.02 3.11
N VAL A 134 14.71 17.22 3.83
CA VAL A 134 15.80 18.16 3.50
C VAL A 134 17.15 17.44 3.58
N ASN A 135 18.18 18.06 3.04
CA ASN A 135 19.53 17.54 3.21
C ASN A 135 19.91 17.48 4.70
N LYS A 136 20.76 16.52 5.09
CA LYS A 136 21.20 16.35 6.49
C LYS A 136 21.87 17.58 7.09
N ASP A 137 22.56 18.36 6.26
CA ASP A 137 23.26 19.56 6.70
C ASP A 137 22.34 20.78 6.87
N SER A 138 21.06 20.67 6.51
CA SER A 138 20.07 21.73 6.70
C SER A 138 19.88 22.04 8.20
N LYS A 139 19.80 23.33 8.55
CA LYS A 139 19.52 23.80 9.91
C LYS A 139 18.03 23.88 10.24
N VAL A 140 17.17 23.75 9.22
CA VAL A 140 15.72 23.78 9.41
C VAL A 140 15.27 22.49 10.11
N GLU A 141 14.51 22.64 11.20
CA GLU A 141 13.99 21.52 11.99
C GLU A 141 12.47 21.39 11.87
N ASP A 142 11.77 22.51 11.63
CA ASP A 142 10.31 22.58 11.54
C ASP A 142 9.87 23.48 10.40
N LEU A 143 8.76 23.10 9.75
CA LEU A 143 8.08 23.92 8.75
C LEU A 143 6.57 23.81 8.97
N THR A 144 5.87 24.93 8.94
CA THR A 144 4.40 24.88 8.95
C THR A 144 3.82 24.53 7.57
N VAL A 145 2.58 24.05 7.52
CA VAL A 145 1.88 23.79 6.25
C VAL A 145 1.80 25.07 5.39
N ASP A 146 1.59 26.23 6.00
CA ASP A 146 1.58 27.52 5.30
C ASP A 146 2.96 27.86 4.71
N GLN A 147 4.06 27.61 5.43
CA GLN A 147 5.40 27.79 4.89
C GLN A 147 5.67 26.82 3.73
N LEU A 148 5.26 25.56 3.84
CA LEU A 148 5.35 24.60 2.74
C LEU A 148 4.57 25.12 1.51
N LYS A 149 3.36 25.62 1.71
CA LYS A 149 2.56 26.24 0.64
C LYS A 149 3.32 27.38 -0.04
N GLN A 150 3.83 28.33 0.73
CA GLN A 150 4.56 29.49 0.22
C GLN A 150 5.88 29.11 -0.48
N MET A 151 6.59 28.12 0.04
CA MET A 151 7.82 27.59 -0.59
C MET A 151 7.48 26.93 -1.94
N PHE A 152 6.52 26.01 -1.97
CA PHE A 152 6.22 25.26 -3.19
C PHE A 152 5.52 26.11 -4.26
N THR A 153 4.86 27.22 -3.90
CA THR A 153 4.32 28.22 -4.86
C THR A 153 5.34 29.26 -5.27
N GLY A 154 6.51 29.31 -4.63
CA GLY A 154 7.59 30.25 -4.95
C GLY A 154 7.41 31.63 -4.33
N GLU A 155 6.63 31.77 -3.27
CA GLU A 155 6.51 32.98 -2.46
C GLU A 155 7.69 33.11 -1.47
N ILE A 156 8.10 32.00 -0.86
CA ILE A 156 9.34 31.85 -0.09
C ILE A 156 10.35 31.14 -1.00
N THR A 157 11.47 31.79 -1.28
CA THR A 157 12.49 31.28 -2.20
C THR A 157 13.88 31.11 -1.59
N ASN A 158 14.07 31.59 -0.37
CA ASN A 158 15.35 31.52 0.34
C ASN A 158 15.20 30.84 1.69
N TRP A 159 16.12 29.94 2.02
CA TRP A 159 16.11 29.20 3.27
C TRP A 159 16.21 30.10 4.51
N SER A 160 16.85 31.29 4.41
CA SER A 160 16.92 32.25 5.52
C SER A 160 15.55 32.77 5.97
N GLU A 161 14.54 32.71 5.11
CA GLU A 161 13.16 33.13 5.44
C GLU A 161 12.44 32.15 6.39
N VAL A 162 12.97 30.93 6.49
CA VAL A 162 12.40 29.85 7.32
C VAL A 162 13.43 29.32 8.35
N GLY A 163 14.44 30.11 8.68
CA GLY A 163 15.42 29.78 9.74
C GLY A 163 16.61 28.93 9.29
N GLY A 164 16.77 28.72 7.98
CA GLY A 164 17.95 28.09 7.39
C GLY A 164 19.09 29.04 7.10
N ASP A 165 20.15 28.55 6.48
CA ASP A 165 21.25 29.36 5.96
C ASP A 165 20.80 30.11 4.69
N ASP A 166 21.47 31.22 4.36
CA ASP A 166 21.21 31.96 3.12
C ASP A 166 21.49 31.08 1.90
N GLY A 167 20.46 30.87 1.07
CA GLY A 167 20.54 30.06 -0.12
C GLY A 167 19.17 29.87 -0.79
N GLU A 168 19.16 29.79 -2.11
CA GLU A 168 17.93 29.59 -2.90
C GLU A 168 17.38 28.16 -2.70
N ILE A 169 16.10 28.06 -2.41
CA ILE A 169 15.43 26.78 -2.19
C ILE A 169 15.30 26.02 -3.51
N VAL A 170 15.73 24.76 -3.54
CA VAL A 170 15.59 23.87 -4.70
C VAL A 170 14.46 22.87 -4.43
N LEU A 171 13.33 23.06 -5.10
CA LEU A 171 12.14 22.22 -4.93
C LEU A 171 12.26 20.94 -5.77
N VAL A 172 12.28 19.79 -5.09
CA VAL A 172 12.34 18.47 -5.72
C VAL A 172 11.02 17.75 -5.49
N GLY A 173 10.30 17.49 -6.56
CA GLY A 173 9.00 16.83 -6.52
C GLY A 173 8.93 15.56 -7.34
N ARG A 174 7.71 15.09 -7.49
CA ARG A 174 7.37 13.91 -8.26
C ARG A 174 6.68 14.32 -9.56
N GLU A 175 6.75 13.43 -10.54
CA GLU A 175 6.04 13.54 -11.81
C GLU A 175 4.51 13.54 -11.65
N ALA A 176 3.80 13.99 -12.67
CA ALA A 176 2.36 13.82 -12.77
C ALA A 176 1.96 12.32 -12.71
N GLY A 177 0.86 12.00 -12.03
CA GLY A 177 0.43 10.61 -11.81
C GLY A 177 1.04 9.95 -10.57
N SER A 178 1.98 10.61 -9.89
CA SER A 178 2.46 10.17 -8.58
C SER A 178 1.42 10.39 -7.50
N GLY A 179 1.02 9.32 -6.81
CA GLY A 179 0.12 9.43 -5.64
C GLY A 179 0.73 10.23 -4.49
N THR A 180 2.07 10.27 -4.37
CA THR A 180 2.74 11.10 -3.36
C THR A 180 2.61 12.59 -3.69
N ARG A 181 2.79 12.96 -4.96
CA ARG A 181 2.54 14.32 -5.43
C ARG A 181 1.10 14.73 -5.22
N ASP A 182 0.15 13.90 -5.70
CA ASP A 182 -1.28 14.17 -5.56
C ASP A 182 -1.67 14.37 -4.08
N GLY A 183 -1.16 13.51 -3.18
CA GLY A 183 -1.41 13.61 -1.74
C GLY A 183 -0.82 14.88 -1.13
N PHE A 184 0.46 15.14 -1.37
CA PHE A 184 1.16 16.33 -0.88
C PHE A 184 0.48 17.62 -1.36
N GLU A 185 0.30 17.76 -2.67
CA GLU A 185 -0.28 18.97 -3.28
C GLU A 185 -1.72 19.23 -2.81
N SER A 186 -2.49 18.16 -2.56
CA SER A 186 -3.86 18.27 -2.04
C SER A 186 -3.91 18.73 -0.59
N ILE A 187 -3.02 18.18 0.27
CA ILE A 187 -3.01 18.50 1.70
C ILE A 187 -2.46 19.90 1.96
N VAL A 188 -1.38 20.28 1.23
CA VAL A 188 -0.74 21.61 1.35
C VAL A 188 -1.51 22.68 0.56
N ASP A 189 -2.56 22.29 -0.19
CA ASP A 189 -3.38 23.17 -1.03
C ASP A 189 -2.56 23.95 -2.07
N VAL A 190 -1.72 23.21 -2.83
CA VAL A 190 -0.83 23.75 -3.88
C VAL A 190 -1.01 23.05 -5.22
N LYS A 191 -2.14 22.38 -5.43
CA LYS A 191 -2.38 21.60 -6.64
C LYS A 191 -2.15 22.42 -7.91
N ASP A 192 -1.36 21.86 -8.82
CA ASP A 192 -1.00 22.44 -10.12
C ASP A 192 -0.28 23.81 -10.04
N SER A 193 0.19 24.23 -8.84
CA SER A 193 0.87 25.53 -8.64
C SER A 193 2.32 25.43 -8.19
N CYS A 194 2.80 24.23 -7.93
CA CYS A 194 4.17 24.00 -7.48
C CYS A 194 5.21 24.40 -8.54
N LYS A 195 6.30 25.02 -8.08
CA LYS A 195 7.43 25.49 -8.90
C LYS A 195 8.62 24.53 -8.80
N TYR A 196 8.40 23.24 -9.08
CA TYR A 196 9.46 22.24 -9.02
C TYR A 196 10.65 22.59 -9.91
N ALA A 197 11.86 22.55 -9.36
CA ALA A 197 13.10 22.58 -10.11
C ALA A 197 13.39 21.22 -10.76
N GLN A 198 12.90 20.12 -10.13
CA GLN A 198 13.03 18.77 -10.64
C GLN A 198 11.74 17.99 -10.36
N GLU A 199 11.27 17.26 -11.37
CA GLU A 199 10.17 16.30 -11.26
C GLU A 199 10.70 14.89 -11.55
N LEU A 200 10.62 13.98 -10.55
CA LEU A 200 11.27 12.68 -10.58
C LEU A 200 10.25 11.53 -10.56
N THR A 201 10.61 10.42 -11.23
CA THR A 201 9.68 9.31 -11.48
C THR A 201 9.53 8.33 -10.30
N ALA A 202 10.44 8.39 -9.30
CA ALA A 202 10.43 7.44 -8.19
C ALA A 202 10.69 8.12 -6.84
N THR A 203 10.14 7.57 -5.76
CA THR A 203 10.37 8.03 -4.38
C THR A 203 11.85 8.05 -4.02
N GLY A 204 12.60 6.99 -4.35
CA GLY A 204 14.04 6.93 -4.09
C GLY A 204 14.84 7.97 -4.85
N ALA A 205 14.39 8.38 -6.05
CA ALA A 205 15.07 9.41 -6.83
C ALA A 205 14.94 10.80 -6.16
N VAL A 206 13.78 11.11 -5.54
CA VAL A 206 13.61 12.34 -4.73
C VAL A 206 14.57 12.33 -3.54
N ILE A 207 14.65 11.22 -2.80
CA ILE A 207 15.56 11.07 -1.65
C ILE A 207 17.00 11.31 -2.10
N SER A 208 17.44 10.66 -3.19
CA SER A 208 18.81 10.83 -3.70
C SER A 208 19.10 12.27 -4.17
N ALA A 209 18.13 12.94 -4.78
CA ALA A 209 18.30 14.33 -5.20
C ALA A 209 18.43 15.30 -4.02
N VAL A 210 17.64 15.08 -2.95
CA VAL A 210 17.73 15.86 -1.70
C VAL A 210 19.04 15.56 -0.95
N GLU A 211 19.46 14.30 -0.89
CA GLU A 211 20.76 13.90 -0.32
C GLU A 211 21.93 14.61 -1.01
N ALA A 212 21.89 14.71 -2.33
CA ALA A 212 22.98 15.28 -3.13
C ALA A 212 23.04 16.81 -3.12
N ASN A 213 21.99 17.52 -2.68
CA ASN A 213 21.90 18.98 -2.76
C ASN A 213 21.55 19.59 -1.38
N PRO A 214 22.50 20.32 -0.72
CA PRO A 214 22.26 20.96 0.58
C PRO A 214 21.12 21.99 0.59
N LEU A 215 20.72 22.51 -0.56
CA LEU A 215 19.65 23.51 -0.69
C LEU A 215 18.31 22.90 -1.11
N ALA A 216 18.24 21.55 -1.27
CA ALA A 216 17.03 20.89 -1.72
C ALA A 216 16.05 20.63 -0.57
N ILE A 217 14.76 20.75 -0.92
CA ILE A 217 13.62 20.23 -0.17
C ILE A 217 12.79 19.33 -1.09
N GLY A 218 12.26 18.27 -0.52
CA GLY A 218 11.35 17.36 -1.22
C GLY A 218 10.39 16.69 -0.25
N TYR A 219 9.67 15.72 -0.74
CA TYR A 219 8.77 14.91 0.06
C TYR A 219 8.85 13.44 -0.35
N ALA A 220 8.73 12.56 0.61
CA ALA A 220 8.80 11.12 0.39
C ALA A 220 7.89 10.36 1.38
N SER A 221 7.57 9.12 1.06
CA SER A 221 6.90 8.21 1.98
C SER A 221 7.75 7.96 3.22
N LEU A 222 7.15 7.99 4.41
CA LEU A 222 7.79 7.64 5.67
C LEU A 222 8.47 6.26 5.58
N SER A 223 7.81 5.30 4.93
CA SER A 223 8.31 3.94 4.72
C SER A 223 9.59 3.86 3.88
N ALA A 224 9.97 4.93 3.17
CA ALA A 224 11.16 4.97 2.32
C ALA A 224 12.31 5.79 2.92
N ILE A 225 12.08 6.49 4.04
CA ILE A 225 13.09 7.35 4.67
C ILE A 225 14.16 6.49 5.35
N GLY A 226 15.41 6.79 5.05
CA GLY A 226 16.58 6.23 5.71
C GLY A 226 17.46 7.33 6.27
N ASP A 227 18.69 6.96 6.63
CA ASP A 227 19.65 7.86 7.27
C ASP A 227 20.34 8.86 6.34
N THR A 228 19.98 8.93 5.05
CA THR A 228 20.65 9.76 4.05
C THR A 228 20.10 11.18 3.97
N VAL A 229 18.89 11.40 4.43
CA VAL A 229 18.21 12.69 4.47
C VAL A 229 17.66 12.96 5.88
N LYS A 230 17.27 14.20 6.15
CA LYS A 230 16.58 14.59 7.38
C LYS A 230 15.11 14.86 7.09
N ALA A 231 14.21 14.21 7.84
CA ALA A 231 12.81 14.60 7.89
C ALA A 231 12.67 15.77 8.88
N VAL A 232 12.00 16.84 8.47
CA VAL A 232 11.64 17.95 9.35
C VAL A 232 10.24 17.71 9.92
N THR A 233 9.98 18.29 11.11
CA THR A 233 8.63 18.30 11.68
C THR A 233 7.72 19.22 10.86
N VAL A 234 6.41 18.98 10.92
CA VAL A 234 5.40 19.86 10.30
C VAL A 234 4.51 20.42 11.40
N GLY A 235 4.62 21.72 11.63
CA GLY A 235 3.90 22.38 12.73
C GLY A 235 4.27 21.83 14.11
N GLY A 236 5.53 21.45 14.32
CA GLY A 236 6.03 20.85 15.54
C GLY A 236 5.72 19.34 15.69
N VAL A 237 5.08 18.71 14.71
CA VAL A 237 4.73 17.28 14.74
C VAL A 237 5.69 16.48 13.86
N GLU A 238 6.31 15.44 14.43
CA GLU A 238 7.17 14.51 13.71
C GLU A 238 6.35 13.57 12.81
N CYS A 239 6.88 13.26 11.62
CA CYS A 239 6.32 12.22 10.78
C CYS A 239 6.75 10.85 11.31
N SER A 240 5.90 10.19 12.09
CA SER A 240 6.16 8.89 12.70
C SER A 240 4.94 7.98 12.58
N GLU A 241 5.11 6.68 12.87
CA GLU A 241 3.99 5.73 12.91
C GLU A 241 2.90 6.21 13.89
N GLU A 242 3.29 6.65 15.09
CA GLU A 242 2.37 7.10 16.14
C GLU A 242 1.55 8.31 15.69
N THR A 243 2.20 9.34 15.15
CA THR A 243 1.56 10.61 14.75
C THR A 243 0.73 10.47 13.47
N VAL A 244 1.09 9.54 12.58
CA VAL A 244 0.25 9.16 11.42
C VAL A 244 -0.96 8.36 11.89
N LYS A 245 -0.79 7.44 12.84
CA LYS A 245 -1.87 6.61 13.38
C LYS A 245 -2.92 7.41 14.13
N ASP A 246 -2.51 8.34 14.98
CA ASP A 246 -3.44 9.17 15.77
C ASP A 246 -3.97 10.40 15.00
N GLY A 247 -3.45 10.64 13.78
CA GLY A 247 -3.89 11.73 12.90
C GLY A 247 -3.30 13.09 13.26
N SER A 248 -2.36 13.19 14.21
CA SER A 248 -1.71 14.46 14.56
C SER A 248 -0.75 14.96 13.49
N TYR A 249 -0.14 14.06 12.71
CA TYR A 249 0.63 14.42 11.52
C TYR A 249 -0.31 14.62 10.33
N GLU A 250 -0.51 15.87 9.91
CA GLU A 250 -1.51 16.23 8.91
C GLU A 250 -1.17 15.75 7.49
N VAL A 251 0.14 15.64 7.15
CA VAL A 251 0.57 15.29 5.79
C VAL A 251 0.67 13.78 5.63
N GLN A 252 -0.48 13.12 5.64
CA GLN A 252 -0.62 11.67 5.55
C GLN A 252 -1.64 11.22 4.50
N ARG A 253 -1.59 9.95 4.12
CA ARG A 253 -2.41 9.39 3.03
C ARG A 253 -2.61 7.88 3.17
N PRO A 254 -3.61 7.28 2.48
CA PRO A 254 -3.75 5.83 2.43
C PRO A 254 -2.78 5.19 1.42
N PHE A 255 -2.35 3.97 1.73
CA PHE A 255 -1.90 2.97 0.78
C PHE A 255 -3.08 2.07 0.40
N VAL A 256 -3.33 1.95 -0.90
CA VAL A 256 -4.56 1.37 -1.43
C VAL A 256 -4.22 0.27 -2.43
N PHE A 257 -4.82 -0.90 -2.25
CA PHE A 257 -4.93 -1.93 -3.27
C PHE A 257 -6.13 -1.64 -4.15
N VAL A 258 -5.94 -1.69 -5.45
CA VAL A 258 -6.94 -1.36 -6.45
C VAL A 258 -7.26 -2.61 -7.28
N THR A 259 -8.52 -3.00 -7.30
CA THR A 259 -9.01 -4.17 -8.04
C THR A 259 -10.06 -3.77 -9.06
N ASN A 260 -10.17 -4.52 -10.15
CA ASN A 260 -11.18 -4.29 -11.18
C ASN A 260 -12.54 -4.86 -10.76
N ASP A 261 -13.61 -4.05 -10.85
CA ASP A 261 -14.96 -4.42 -10.41
C ASP A 261 -15.63 -5.53 -11.25
N SER A 262 -15.15 -5.73 -12.48
CA SER A 262 -15.73 -6.69 -13.43
C SER A 262 -14.98 -8.02 -13.52
N VAL A 263 -13.90 -8.18 -12.71
CA VAL A 263 -13.06 -9.38 -12.70
C VAL A 263 -13.00 -9.96 -11.31
N THR A 264 -13.25 -11.25 -11.18
CA THR A 264 -12.95 -11.97 -9.94
C THR A 264 -11.45 -12.27 -9.92
N LEU A 265 -10.79 -11.90 -8.82
CA LEU A 265 -9.38 -12.24 -8.62
C LEU A 265 -9.17 -13.76 -8.71
N SER A 266 -8.02 -14.17 -9.23
CA SER A 266 -7.59 -15.57 -9.14
C SER A 266 -7.44 -15.98 -7.66
N ALA A 267 -7.49 -17.27 -7.38
CA ALA A 267 -7.40 -17.75 -5.98
C ALA A 267 -6.14 -17.27 -5.26
N GLN A 268 -4.98 -17.25 -5.95
CA GLN A 268 -3.73 -16.75 -5.40
C GLN A 268 -3.73 -15.23 -5.21
N ALA A 269 -4.33 -14.47 -6.15
CA ALA A 269 -4.42 -13.01 -6.02
C ALA A 269 -5.38 -12.62 -4.90
N GLN A 270 -6.49 -13.33 -4.72
CA GLN A 270 -7.42 -13.12 -3.62
C GLN A 270 -6.75 -13.45 -2.28
N ALA A 271 -6.01 -14.56 -2.20
CA ALA A 271 -5.30 -14.94 -0.98
C ALA A 271 -4.24 -13.90 -0.57
N PHE A 272 -3.48 -13.35 -1.54
CA PHE A 272 -2.53 -12.27 -1.27
C PHE A 272 -3.23 -10.99 -0.82
N PHE A 273 -4.34 -10.63 -1.48
CA PHE A 273 -5.16 -9.48 -1.10
C PHE A 273 -5.69 -9.62 0.33
N ASP A 274 -6.28 -10.77 0.66
CA ASP A 274 -6.83 -11.04 2.00
C ASP A 274 -5.74 -11.06 3.06
N PHE A 275 -4.56 -11.62 2.75
CA PHE A 275 -3.40 -11.58 3.63
C PHE A 275 -2.96 -10.14 3.92
N ALA A 276 -2.79 -9.31 2.87
CA ALA A 276 -2.37 -7.92 3.04
C ALA A 276 -3.39 -7.07 3.83
N ALA A 277 -4.67 -7.42 3.76
CA ALA A 277 -5.75 -6.77 4.50
C ALA A 277 -6.03 -7.41 5.87
N SER A 278 -5.28 -8.43 6.27
CA SER A 278 -5.48 -9.13 7.54
C SER A 278 -4.64 -8.54 8.67
N THR A 279 -4.99 -8.90 9.92
CA THR A 279 -4.17 -8.60 11.10
C THR A 279 -2.82 -9.33 11.09
N ASP A 280 -2.69 -10.43 10.34
CA ASP A 280 -1.44 -11.19 10.24
C ASP A 280 -0.36 -10.40 9.48
N ALA A 281 -0.75 -9.46 8.62
CA ALA A 281 0.17 -8.58 7.90
C ALA A 281 0.60 -7.34 8.70
N ALA A 282 -0.04 -7.04 9.84
CA ALA A 282 0.17 -5.80 10.57
C ALA A 282 1.64 -5.57 10.97
N ASP A 283 2.30 -6.58 11.54
CA ASP A 283 3.71 -6.45 11.96
C ASP A 283 4.67 -6.29 10.75
N LEU A 284 4.33 -6.87 9.60
CA LEU A 284 5.11 -6.71 8.36
C LEU A 284 4.98 -5.29 7.81
N ILE A 285 3.76 -4.77 7.78
CA ILE A 285 3.47 -3.38 7.34
C ILE A 285 4.20 -2.39 8.24
N ARG A 286 4.15 -2.59 9.57
CA ARG A 286 4.84 -1.74 10.55
C ARG A 286 6.36 -1.81 10.39
N THR A 287 6.91 -2.99 10.22
CA THR A 287 8.36 -3.19 9.99
C THR A 287 8.82 -2.52 8.70
N ALA A 288 7.95 -2.46 7.69
CA ALA A 288 8.19 -1.74 6.44
C ALA A 288 8.03 -0.21 6.55
N GLY A 289 7.72 0.34 7.74
CA GLY A 289 7.62 1.78 8.02
C GLY A 289 6.28 2.41 7.63
N ALA A 290 5.21 1.62 7.46
CA ALA A 290 3.86 2.11 7.25
C ALA A 290 2.94 1.73 8.43
N VAL A 291 1.78 2.35 8.53
CA VAL A 291 0.84 2.16 9.63
C VAL A 291 -0.26 1.19 9.20
N PRO A 292 -0.36 -0.02 9.79
CA PRO A 292 -1.43 -0.95 9.46
C PRO A 292 -2.79 -0.38 9.88
N VAL A 293 -3.84 -0.70 9.11
CA VAL A 293 -5.23 -0.31 9.40
C VAL A 293 -6.02 -1.42 10.08
N ASN A 294 -5.54 -2.65 10.03
CA ASN A 294 -6.12 -3.82 10.67
C ASN A 294 -5.14 -4.38 11.70
N GLU A 295 -5.45 -4.22 12.98
CA GLU A 295 -4.61 -4.65 14.12
C GLU A 295 -5.41 -5.54 15.10
#